data_421ea34eb3d11006b63b9954a5bc9834
#
_entry.id   421ea34eb3d11006b63b9954a5bc9834
#
_cell.length_a   1.000
_cell.length_b   1.000
_cell.length_c   1.000
_cell.angle_alpha   90.00
_cell.angle_beta   90.00
_cell.angle_gamma   90.00
#
_symmetry.space_group_name_H-M   'P 1'
#
loop_
_entity.id
_entity.type
_entity.pdbx_description
1 polymer ?
#
loop_
_entity_poly.entity_id
_entity_poly.type
_entity_poly.pdbx_seq_one_letter_code
_entity_poly.pdbx_strand_id
1 'polypeptide(L)'
;MSKIKIKRLVLLGCDYKRTLEFSDGLTIIRGEKTSGKSLVLSLIDYCLGKSEGIRLNVQKQLNEHCDQVLLEMDINNEKIIFKRNLKRKLKKISIYFCSLEKIYDYTPKVVDIQDAMLIIMKKLKINEYKKLKSKTHSNEQTLEIISFRDIFRYVYINQHMLGTDDFLNNKSTFKKYKNPYAFELIFNLIEQDKDQLNHQLVNAKNNLEKISKEIFGLKSYLEDKEAEDFLLLVAEEKNLKDKINKQLEEKKLIIENSNNISTENQMYINLKNRLINVANRKSYFEKRKAEINISISSKKLLLNDYIDEKKDIEATLEVNYKLTVDNQIIECPLCASKVHSHIKNSDKQSQDVLKNIQKDIDSKIKLVKSLIEKDLSEIKNIDSKITILNDEQAVYNKAINKFSVKTSVPYLAQIDSINSIINSYVKKTESVSECIRLHNKIDEKDKFIKELEDEIVSLEKRIKALKINEDNKSKIFDVLNKKYKEYMKRFKYDVNNTYIDINNYTPYHDGASIFEHESGGLLECMQIAFLCAIVTSKDYGYAQGHPGFILMDTISKYIGTVISDENSDEDSKGKIDDPEIYEEIYKIFIELSGKYQFIIVENTPPVKYNKYAKYTFLAGQEGLINLDLNELKFEE
;
A
#
# COMPACT_ATOMS: atom_id res chain seq x y z
N MET A 1 -21.34 2.45 -3.27
CA MET A 1 -20.89 1.78 -2.04
C MET A 1 -19.39 1.55 -2.14
N SER A 2 -18.63 2.01 -1.15
CA SER A 2 -17.17 1.78 -1.11
C SER A 2 -16.88 0.30 -0.93
N LYS A 3 -16.02 -0.28 -1.78
CA LYS A 3 -15.63 -1.69 -1.68
C LYS A 3 -14.24 -1.93 -2.25
N ILE A 4 -13.60 -2.96 -1.72
CA ILE A 4 -12.36 -3.53 -2.24
C ILE A 4 -12.69 -4.86 -2.92
N LYS A 5 -12.07 -5.10 -4.07
CA LYS A 5 -12.02 -6.41 -4.72
C LYS A 5 -10.58 -6.82 -4.88
N ILE A 6 -10.23 -7.95 -4.33
CA ILE A 6 -8.91 -8.56 -4.53
C ILE A 6 -8.94 -9.22 -5.91
N LYS A 7 -8.04 -8.82 -6.80
CA LYS A 7 -8.02 -9.31 -8.18
C LYS A 7 -6.96 -10.38 -8.40
N ARG A 8 -5.71 -10.08 -8.05
CA ARG A 8 -4.58 -10.97 -8.29
C ARG A 8 -3.60 -10.94 -7.13
N LEU A 9 -3.05 -12.10 -6.81
CA LEU A 9 -1.89 -12.26 -5.94
C LEU A 9 -0.75 -12.80 -6.79
N VAL A 10 0.37 -12.06 -6.86
CA VAL A 10 1.53 -12.45 -7.67
C VAL A 10 2.69 -12.75 -6.75
N LEU A 11 3.27 -13.93 -6.92
CA LEU A 11 4.52 -14.34 -6.31
C LEU A 11 5.63 -14.13 -7.33
N LEU A 12 6.67 -13.40 -6.95
CA LEU A 12 7.77 -13.03 -7.84
C LEU A 12 9.11 -13.32 -7.19
N GLY A 13 9.98 -13.99 -7.93
CA GLY A 13 11.39 -14.22 -7.63
C GLY A 13 12.27 -13.86 -8.83
N CYS A 14 13.54 -14.26 -8.79
CA CYS A 14 14.45 -14.05 -9.92
C CYS A 14 14.02 -14.84 -11.16
N ASP A 15 13.69 -16.15 -10.96
CA ASP A 15 13.38 -17.10 -12.05
C ASP A 15 11.97 -17.72 -11.86
N TYR A 16 11.13 -17.07 -11.07
CA TYR A 16 9.80 -17.58 -10.75
C TYR A 16 8.76 -16.49 -10.70
N LYS A 17 7.66 -16.71 -11.41
CA LYS A 17 6.46 -15.87 -11.35
C LYS A 17 5.23 -16.74 -11.38
N ARG A 18 4.32 -16.52 -10.45
CA ARG A 18 3.00 -17.16 -10.43
C ARG A 18 1.93 -16.16 -10.03
N THR A 19 0.88 -16.11 -10.82
CA THR A 19 -0.28 -15.25 -10.60
C THR A 19 -1.49 -16.10 -10.19
N LEU A 20 -2.09 -15.75 -9.07
CA LEU A 20 -3.39 -16.27 -8.63
C LEU A 20 -4.44 -15.19 -8.82
N GLU A 21 -5.46 -15.48 -9.61
CA GLU A 21 -6.59 -14.58 -9.86
C GLU A 21 -7.79 -14.96 -9.02
N PHE A 22 -8.50 -13.98 -8.50
CA PHE A 22 -9.71 -14.16 -7.70
C PHE A 22 -10.94 -13.65 -8.44
N SER A 23 -12.05 -14.39 -8.31
CA SER A 23 -13.34 -14.00 -8.85
C SER A 23 -13.91 -12.81 -8.06
N ASP A 24 -14.73 -11.99 -8.69
CA ASP A 24 -15.40 -10.86 -8.03
C ASP A 24 -16.42 -11.28 -6.96
N GLY A 25 -16.86 -12.55 -7.02
CA GLY A 25 -17.77 -13.19 -6.08
C GLY A 25 -17.05 -14.22 -5.21
N LEU A 26 -17.44 -15.51 -5.33
CA LEU A 26 -16.88 -16.61 -4.55
C LEU A 26 -15.69 -17.23 -5.27
N THR A 27 -14.56 -17.34 -4.56
CA THR A 27 -13.38 -18.14 -4.97
C THR A 27 -13.08 -19.14 -3.87
N ILE A 28 -13.05 -20.42 -4.22
CA ILE A 28 -12.63 -21.49 -3.33
C ILE A 28 -11.24 -21.98 -3.77
N ILE A 29 -10.34 -22.12 -2.81
CA ILE A 29 -9.03 -22.75 -2.97
C ILE A 29 -9.06 -24.03 -2.15
N ARG A 30 -9.09 -25.15 -2.84
CA ARG A 30 -9.12 -26.46 -2.19
C ARG A 30 -7.79 -27.19 -2.33
N GLY A 31 -7.59 -28.25 -1.55
CA GLY A 31 -6.45 -29.14 -1.73
C GLY A 31 -6.03 -29.85 -0.44
N GLU A 32 -4.91 -30.53 -0.50
CA GLU A 32 -4.38 -31.36 0.57
C GLU A 32 -3.77 -30.55 1.72
N LYS A 33 -3.56 -31.19 2.88
CA LYS A 33 -2.81 -30.59 3.98
C LYS A 33 -1.39 -30.23 3.51
N THR A 34 -0.82 -29.15 4.03
CA THR A 34 0.54 -28.65 3.72
C THR A 34 0.79 -28.19 2.27
N SER A 35 -0.22 -28.12 1.41
CA SER A 35 -0.09 -27.66 0.02
C SER A 35 0.04 -26.14 -0.18
N GLY A 36 0.05 -25.35 0.90
CA GLY A 36 0.20 -23.88 0.84
C GLY A 36 -1.12 -23.10 0.71
N LYS A 37 -2.29 -23.75 0.84
CA LYS A 37 -3.60 -23.07 0.75
C LYS A 37 -3.74 -21.89 1.72
N SER A 38 -3.57 -22.14 3.01
CA SER A 38 -3.66 -21.10 4.06
C SER A 38 -2.59 -20.01 3.90
N LEU A 39 -1.48 -20.35 3.21
CA LEU A 39 -0.43 -19.39 2.90
C LEU A 39 -0.93 -18.30 1.94
N VAL A 40 -1.86 -18.61 1.02
CA VAL A 40 -2.48 -17.61 0.13
C VAL A 40 -3.13 -16.51 0.95
N LEU A 41 -3.99 -16.86 1.93
CA LEU A 41 -4.63 -15.88 2.81
C LEU A 41 -3.61 -15.13 3.69
N SER A 42 -2.58 -15.82 4.16
CA SER A 42 -1.50 -15.22 4.94
C SER A 42 -0.70 -14.20 4.12
N LEU A 43 -0.50 -14.43 2.82
CA LEU A 43 0.18 -13.49 1.91
C LEU A 43 -0.71 -12.28 1.59
N ILE A 44 -2.01 -12.47 1.42
CA ILE A 44 -2.98 -11.38 1.29
C ILE A 44 -2.95 -10.52 2.58
N ASP A 45 -3.04 -11.15 3.75
CA ASP A 45 -2.94 -10.49 5.06
C ASP A 45 -1.61 -9.74 5.22
N TYR A 46 -0.50 -10.33 4.75
CA TYR A 46 0.80 -9.69 4.74
C TYR A 46 0.81 -8.44 3.86
N CYS A 47 0.32 -8.51 2.64
CA CYS A 47 0.21 -7.35 1.75
C CYS A 47 -0.68 -6.25 2.35
N LEU A 48 -1.76 -6.63 3.05
CA LEU A 48 -2.68 -5.71 3.73
C LEU A 48 -2.19 -5.25 5.11
N GLY A 49 -0.89 -5.24 5.33
CA GLY A 49 -0.26 -4.52 6.44
C GLY A 49 0.00 -5.33 7.70
N LYS A 50 -0.02 -6.67 7.67
CA LYS A 50 0.47 -7.46 8.80
C LYS A 50 1.94 -7.11 9.07
N SER A 51 2.25 -6.76 10.31
CA SER A 51 3.61 -6.37 10.73
C SER A 51 4.55 -7.57 10.83
N GLU A 52 4.02 -8.73 11.23
CA GLU A 52 4.77 -9.98 11.29
C GLU A 52 5.04 -10.50 9.87
N GLY A 53 6.30 -10.79 9.58
CA GLY A 53 6.70 -11.37 8.30
C GLY A 53 6.20 -12.82 8.15
N ILE A 54 6.20 -13.31 6.93
CA ILE A 54 5.98 -14.73 6.64
C ILE A 54 7.14 -15.55 7.22
N ARG A 55 6.84 -16.68 7.85
CA ARG A 55 7.85 -17.57 8.46
C ARG A 55 8.55 -18.40 7.37
N LEU A 56 9.52 -17.80 6.69
CA LEU A 56 10.23 -18.43 5.55
C LEU A 56 11.01 -19.69 5.93
N ASN A 57 11.43 -19.84 7.18
CA ASN A 57 12.07 -21.05 7.68
C ASN A 57 11.15 -22.29 7.62
N VAL A 58 9.82 -22.06 7.72
CA VAL A 58 8.80 -23.11 7.57
C VAL A 58 8.37 -23.24 6.10
N GLN A 59 8.28 -22.13 5.38
CA GLN A 59 7.85 -22.05 3.98
C GLN A 59 9.05 -22.15 3.03
N LYS A 60 9.71 -23.32 3.01
CA LYS A 60 10.98 -23.54 2.29
C LYS A 60 10.88 -23.20 0.79
N GLN A 61 9.88 -23.75 0.08
CA GLN A 61 9.68 -23.51 -1.36
C GLN A 61 9.45 -22.01 -1.65
N LEU A 62 8.65 -21.32 -0.83
CA LEU A 62 8.46 -19.89 -0.97
C LEU A 62 9.77 -19.12 -0.78
N ASN A 63 10.60 -19.55 0.17
CA ASN A 63 11.90 -18.92 0.44
C ASN A 63 12.90 -19.14 -0.70
N GLU A 64 12.87 -20.30 -1.34
CA GLU A 64 13.77 -20.64 -2.45
C GLU A 64 13.43 -19.86 -3.71
N HIS A 65 12.15 -19.78 -4.05
CA HIS A 65 11.70 -19.31 -5.37
C HIS A 65 11.15 -17.88 -5.36
N CYS A 66 10.80 -17.28 -4.22
CA CYS A 66 10.11 -16.00 -4.18
C CYS A 66 10.83 -14.96 -3.31
N ASP A 67 10.99 -13.75 -3.85
CA ASP A 67 11.55 -12.58 -3.16
C ASP A 67 10.49 -11.57 -2.77
N GLN A 68 9.40 -11.50 -3.54
CA GLN A 68 8.41 -10.44 -3.47
C GLN A 68 7.01 -11.01 -3.66
N VAL A 69 6.05 -10.33 -3.07
CA VAL A 69 4.63 -10.58 -3.28
C VAL A 69 3.94 -9.28 -3.65
N LEU A 70 3.06 -9.37 -4.67
CA LEU A 70 2.23 -8.26 -5.13
C LEU A 70 0.76 -8.63 -4.97
N LEU A 71 -0.04 -7.70 -4.47
CA LEU A 71 -1.48 -7.84 -4.36
C LEU A 71 -2.15 -6.74 -5.17
N GLU A 72 -2.78 -7.11 -6.26
CA GLU A 72 -3.60 -6.21 -7.05
C GLU A 72 -5.03 -6.19 -6.52
N MET A 73 -5.51 -4.98 -6.27
CA MET A 73 -6.85 -4.72 -5.77
C MET A 73 -7.53 -3.65 -6.61
N ASP A 74 -8.84 -3.74 -6.68
CA ASP A 74 -9.72 -2.69 -7.18
C ASP A 74 -10.41 -2.04 -5.97
N ILE A 75 -10.13 -0.78 -5.72
CA ILE A 75 -10.77 -0.01 -4.65
C ILE A 75 -11.62 1.09 -5.31
N ASN A 76 -12.94 0.96 -5.27
CA ASN A 76 -13.87 1.90 -5.89
C ASN A 76 -13.60 2.15 -7.39
N ASN A 77 -13.29 1.10 -8.15
CA ASN A 77 -12.90 1.09 -9.57
C ASN A 77 -11.50 1.68 -9.85
N GLU A 78 -10.69 1.93 -8.85
CA GLU A 78 -9.29 2.28 -9.03
C GLU A 78 -8.40 1.07 -8.77
N LYS A 79 -7.51 0.76 -9.71
CA LYS A 79 -6.57 -0.35 -9.60
C LYS A 79 -5.35 0.07 -8.78
N ILE A 80 -5.05 -0.69 -7.75
CA ILE A 80 -3.95 -0.42 -6.83
C ILE A 80 -3.19 -1.73 -6.58
N ILE A 81 -1.86 -1.67 -6.59
CA ILE A 81 -1.00 -2.80 -6.30
C ILE A 81 -0.18 -2.50 -5.06
N PHE A 82 -0.24 -3.40 -4.09
CA PHE A 82 0.64 -3.40 -2.93
C PHE A 82 1.74 -4.44 -3.15
N LYS A 83 2.99 -3.98 -3.08
CA LYS A 83 4.17 -4.83 -3.24
C LYS A 83 4.97 -4.87 -1.95
N ARG A 84 5.31 -6.07 -1.49
CA ARG A 84 6.15 -6.28 -0.30
C ARG A 84 7.26 -7.29 -0.55
N ASN A 85 8.39 -7.08 0.10
CA ASN A 85 9.51 -8.01 0.09
C ASN A 85 9.28 -9.12 1.12
N LEU A 86 9.54 -10.38 0.75
CA LEU A 86 9.38 -11.54 1.62
C LEU A 86 10.63 -11.79 2.47
N LYS A 87 11.83 -11.63 1.90
CA LYS A 87 13.11 -11.95 2.53
C LYS A 87 13.62 -10.84 3.47
N ARG A 88 13.24 -9.59 3.21
CA ARG A 88 13.61 -8.44 4.05
C ARG A 88 12.41 -7.97 4.86
N LYS A 89 12.54 -7.95 6.18
CA LYS A 89 11.51 -7.41 7.09
C LYS A 89 11.47 -5.88 7.01
N LEU A 90 11.06 -5.36 5.88
CA LEU A 90 10.86 -3.93 5.70
C LEU A 90 9.48 -3.55 6.25
N LYS A 91 9.43 -2.52 7.10
CA LYS A 91 8.16 -1.92 7.57
C LYS A 91 7.51 -1.02 6.50
N LYS A 92 7.94 -1.13 5.24
CA LYS A 92 7.49 -0.31 4.12
C LYS A 92 6.73 -1.13 3.10
N ILE A 93 5.76 -0.49 2.45
CA ILE A 93 4.96 -1.03 1.36
C ILE A 93 5.17 -0.13 0.15
N SER A 94 5.43 -0.74 -1.02
CA SER A 94 5.45 -0.01 -2.29
C SER A 94 4.05 -0.10 -2.91
N ILE A 95 3.45 1.05 -3.18
CA ILE A 95 2.09 1.17 -3.71
C ILE A 95 2.18 1.70 -5.13
N TYR A 96 1.55 1.01 -6.07
CA TYR A 96 1.38 1.45 -7.46
C TYR A 96 -0.10 1.71 -7.72
N PHE A 97 -0.42 2.85 -8.32
CA PHE A 97 -1.79 3.25 -8.68
C PHE A 97 -2.07 2.93 -10.15
N CYS A 98 -1.89 1.66 -10.50
CA CYS A 98 -2.07 1.16 -11.87
C CYS A 98 -2.48 -0.30 -11.85
N SER A 99 -2.76 -0.86 -13.03
CA SER A 99 -2.93 -2.31 -13.20
C SER A 99 -1.59 -3.03 -13.29
N LEU A 100 -1.61 -4.36 -13.06
CA LEU A 100 -0.42 -5.19 -13.09
C LEU A 100 0.32 -5.12 -14.43
N GLU A 101 -0.40 -5.02 -15.55
CA GLU A 101 0.16 -4.92 -16.89
C GLU A 101 1.00 -3.65 -17.11
N LYS A 102 0.72 -2.61 -16.33
CA LYS A 102 1.38 -1.29 -16.45
C LYS A 102 2.35 -1.00 -15.30
N ILE A 103 2.67 -1.98 -14.48
CA ILE A 103 3.46 -1.77 -13.25
C ILE A 103 4.86 -1.20 -13.52
N TYR A 104 5.44 -1.54 -14.67
CA TYR A 104 6.78 -1.08 -15.07
C TYR A 104 6.81 0.36 -15.58
N ASP A 105 5.64 0.90 -15.95
CA ASP A 105 5.50 2.28 -16.44
C ASP A 105 5.32 3.29 -15.29
N TYR A 106 5.13 2.80 -14.06
CA TYR A 106 4.80 3.63 -12.90
C TYR A 106 5.86 3.54 -11.80
N THR A 107 6.12 4.67 -11.17
CA THR A 107 6.99 4.72 -9.98
C THR A 107 6.16 4.44 -8.72
N PRO A 108 6.59 3.53 -7.84
CA PRO A 108 5.84 3.22 -6.63
C PRO A 108 5.93 4.35 -5.60
N LYS A 109 4.84 4.58 -4.91
CA LYS A 109 4.84 5.34 -3.66
C LYS A 109 5.27 4.40 -2.53
N VAL A 110 6.44 4.63 -1.95
CA VAL A 110 6.96 3.83 -0.83
C VAL A 110 6.58 4.51 0.48
N VAL A 111 5.77 3.84 1.28
CA VAL A 111 5.25 4.37 2.56
C VAL A 111 5.39 3.35 3.67
N ASP A 112 5.28 3.80 4.92
CA ASP A 112 5.20 2.91 6.07
C ASP A 112 3.85 2.15 6.10
N ILE A 113 3.81 1.02 6.82
CA ILE A 113 2.61 0.19 6.90
C ILE A 113 1.40 1.01 7.41
N GLN A 114 1.60 1.89 8.37
CA GLN A 114 0.52 2.72 8.92
C GLN A 114 -0.05 3.66 7.86
N ASP A 115 0.80 4.33 7.10
CA ASP A 115 0.39 5.23 6.03
C ASP A 115 -0.31 4.47 4.89
N ALA A 116 0.17 3.27 4.55
CA ALA A 116 -0.51 2.41 3.58
C ALA A 116 -1.94 2.06 4.03
N MET A 117 -2.13 1.76 5.32
CA MET A 117 -3.46 1.47 5.89
C MET A 117 -4.36 2.70 5.89
N LEU A 118 -3.80 3.89 6.13
CA LEU A 118 -4.53 5.16 6.01
C LEU A 118 -4.96 5.44 4.57
N ILE A 119 -4.13 5.12 3.59
CA ILE A 119 -4.48 5.23 2.17
C ILE A 119 -5.70 4.35 1.85
N ILE A 120 -5.74 3.09 2.33
CA ILE A 120 -6.90 2.22 2.15
C ILE A 120 -8.15 2.84 2.82
N MET A 121 -8.04 3.31 4.06
CA MET A 121 -9.15 3.92 4.78
C MET A 121 -9.71 5.15 4.04
N LYS A 122 -8.83 6.04 3.57
CA LYS A 122 -9.23 7.20 2.77
C LYS A 122 -9.96 6.80 1.48
N LYS A 123 -9.45 5.80 0.76
CA LYS A 123 -10.11 5.27 -0.44
C LYS A 123 -11.48 4.65 -0.14
N LEU A 124 -11.65 4.06 1.03
CA LEU A 124 -12.94 3.55 1.51
C LEU A 124 -13.84 4.65 2.10
N LYS A 125 -13.37 5.91 2.14
CA LYS A 125 -14.05 7.04 2.79
C LYS A 125 -14.27 6.83 4.29
N ILE A 126 -13.35 6.14 4.94
CA ILE A 126 -13.31 5.94 6.38
C ILE A 126 -12.34 6.97 6.96
N ASN A 127 -12.82 7.79 7.89
CA ASN A 127 -11.98 8.80 8.52
C ASN A 127 -11.05 8.18 9.57
N GLU A 128 -9.88 8.76 9.72
CA GLU A 128 -8.95 8.38 10.79
C GLU A 128 -9.59 8.67 12.16
N TYR A 129 -9.52 7.69 13.05
CA TYR A 129 -9.96 7.86 14.42
C TYR A 129 -8.81 7.66 15.39
N LYS A 130 -8.60 8.67 16.24
CA LYS A 130 -7.56 8.68 17.28
C LYS A 130 -8.25 8.74 18.63
N LYS A 131 -8.00 7.76 19.48
CA LYS A 131 -8.50 7.74 20.83
C LYS A 131 -7.39 8.06 21.83
N LEU A 132 -7.72 8.90 22.80
CA LEU A 132 -6.87 9.16 23.95
C LEU A 132 -6.88 7.95 24.87
N LYS A 133 -5.71 7.35 25.11
CA LYS A 133 -5.51 6.32 26.10
C LYS A 133 -4.89 6.95 27.35
N SER A 134 -5.61 6.93 28.44
CA SER A 134 -5.05 7.26 29.76
C SER A 134 -4.20 6.09 30.23
N LYS A 135 -2.92 6.28 30.40
CA LYS A 135 -2.06 5.29 31.05
C LYS A 135 -2.37 5.33 32.55
N THR A 136 -2.68 4.18 33.14
CA THR A 136 -3.06 4.01 34.54
C THR A 136 -1.98 4.40 35.55
N HIS A 137 -0.75 4.71 35.11
CA HIS A 137 0.39 5.05 35.98
C HIS A 137 1.25 6.23 35.52
N SER A 138 0.86 6.96 34.48
CA SER A 138 1.52 8.21 34.08
C SER A 138 0.50 9.17 33.49
N ASN A 139 0.62 10.47 33.81
CA ASN A 139 -0.23 11.52 33.22
C ASN A 139 -0.02 11.75 31.71
N GLU A 140 0.70 10.85 31.05
CA GLU A 140 0.90 10.90 29.60
C GLU A 140 -0.30 10.29 28.87
N GLN A 141 -1.03 11.13 28.17
CA GLN A 141 -2.07 10.72 27.25
C GLN A 141 -1.39 10.30 25.93
N THR A 142 -1.49 9.02 25.56
CA THR A 142 -1.03 8.56 24.25
C THR A 142 -2.24 8.40 23.32
N LEU A 143 -2.13 8.95 22.09
CA LEU A 143 -3.14 8.79 21.06
C LEU A 143 -2.99 7.41 20.42
N GLU A 144 -4.02 6.60 20.51
CA GLU A 144 -4.11 5.31 19.82
C GLU A 144 -4.92 5.47 18.52
N ILE A 145 -4.30 5.08 17.41
CA ILE A 145 -4.94 5.13 16.09
C ILE A 145 -5.70 3.82 15.87
N ILE A 146 -6.97 3.91 15.49
CA ILE A 146 -7.75 2.79 14.97
C ILE A 146 -7.52 2.74 13.47
N SER A 147 -6.92 1.67 13.00
CA SER A 147 -6.43 1.52 11.62
C SER A 147 -7.28 0.54 10.80
N PHE A 148 -7.03 0.48 9.50
CA PHE A 148 -7.62 -0.56 8.65
C PHE A 148 -7.37 -1.99 9.18
N ARG A 149 -6.23 -2.22 9.86
CA ARG A 149 -5.92 -3.52 10.50
C ARG A 149 -6.91 -3.91 11.58
N ASP A 150 -7.53 -2.94 12.24
CA ASP A 150 -8.54 -3.18 13.26
C ASP A 150 -9.89 -3.55 12.61
N ILE A 151 -10.25 -2.89 11.49
CA ILE A 151 -11.40 -3.25 10.65
C ILE A 151 -11.20 -4.62 10.01
N PHE A 152 -9.97 -4.95 9.58
CA PHE A 152 -9.64 -6.19 8.88
C PHE A 152 -9.93 -7.45 9.71
N ARG A 153 -10.02 -7.35 11.04
CA ARG A 153 -10.47 -8.45 11.91
C ARG A 153 -11.91 -8.88 11.66
N TYR A 154 -12.77 -7.98 11.15
CA TYR A 154 -14.13 -8.26 10.73
C TYR A 154 -14.23 -8.78 9.29
N VAL A 155 -13.10 -9.02 8.65
CA VAL A 155 -12.99 -9.46 7.25
C VAL A 155 -12.27 -10.79 7.13
N TYR A 156 -11.26 -11.03 7.96
CA TYR A 156 -10.41 -12.21 7.89
C TYR A 156 -10.45 -13.03 9.16
N ILE A 157 -10.90 -14.27 9.04
CA ILE A 157 -10.82 -15.28 10.08
C ILE A 157 -9.85 -16.39 9.65
N ASN A 158 -8.79 -16.56 10.40
CA ASN A 158 -7.86 -17.68 10.19
C ASN A 158 -8.36 -18.96 10.91
N GLN A 159 -7.78 -20.11 10.53
CA GLN A 159 -8.14 -21.41 11.07
C GLN A 159 -8.09 -21.50 12.61
N HIS A 160 -7.19 -20.74 13.28
CA HIS A 160 -7.05 -20.78 14.73
C HIS A 160 -8.16 -20.01 15.46
N MET A 161 -8.76 -19.02 14.81
CA MET A 161 -9.81 -18.19 15.38
C MET A 161 -11.21 -18.75 15.12
N LEU A 162 -11.39 -19.45 14.00
CA LEU A 162 -12.67 -20.00 13.61
C LEU A 162 -13.13 -21.09 14.60
N GLY A 163 -14.35 -20.95 15.12
CA GLY A 163 -14.94 -21.86 16.09
C GLY A 163 -14.27 -21.81 17.48
N THR A 164 -13.58 -20.72 17.82
CA THR A 164 -12.92 -20.56 19.13
C THR A 164 -13.29 -19.23 19.80
N ASP A 165 -13.00 -19.14 21.10
CA ASP A 165 -13.17 -17.95 21.94
C ASP A 165 -12.16 -16.81 21.61
N ASP A 166 -11.17 -17.05 20.74
CA ASP A 166 -10.24 -16.00 20.25
C ASP A 166 -10.78 -15.22 19.04
N PHE A 167 -12.08 -15.23 18.85
CA PHE A 167 -12.75 -14.44 17.81
C PHE A 167 -12.37 -12.96 17.92
N LEU A 168 -12.05 -12.32 16.79
CA LEU A 168 -11.53 -10.95 16.70
C LEU A 168 -10.25 -10.71 17.53
N ASN A 169 -9.45 -11.77 17.78
CA ASN A 169 -8.28 -11.75 18.66
C ASN A 169 -8.60 -11.28 20.10
N ASN A 170 -9.72 -11.75 20.66
CA ASN A 170 -10.22 -11.32 21.97
C ASN A 170 -9.26 -11.68 23.13
N LYS A 171 -8.39 -12.69 22.98
CA LYS A 171 -7.35 -13.03 23.96
C LYS A 171 -6.24 -11.99 24.09
N SER A 172 -6.05 -11.13 23.10
CA SER A 172 -5.12 -10.01 23.15
C SER A 172 -5.79 -8.78 23.76
N THR A 173 -5.40 -8.37 24.97
CA THR A 173 -5.96 -7.19 25.67
C THR A 173 -5.92 -5.92 24.82
N PHE A 174 -4.84 -5.72 24.08
CA PHE A 174 -4.66 -4.58 23.18
C PHE A 174 -5.61 -4.60 21.99
N LYS A 175 -5.82 -5.77 21.36
CA LYS A 175 -6.72 -5.91 20.21
C LYS A 175 -8.18 -5.90 20.66
N LYS A 176 -8.51 -6.58 21.75
CA LYS A 176 -9.84 -6.58 22.39
C LYS A 176 -10.34 -5.16 22.62
N TYR A 177 -9.49 -4.30 23.19
CA TYR A 177 -9.82 -2.90 23.47
C TYR A 177 -10.20 -2.11 22.20
N LYS A 178 -9.62 -2.44 21.04
CA LYS A 178 -9.88 -1.74 19.77
C LYS A 178 -11.11 -2.26 19.00
N ASN A 179 -11.61 -3.45 19.32
CA ASN A 179 -12.72 -4.06 18.60
C ASN A 179 -13.99 -3.19 18.57
N PRO A 180 -14.48 -2.63 19.71
CA PRO A 180 -15.66 -1.75 19.69
C PRO A 180 -15.48 -0.55 18.74
N TYR A 181 -14.33 0.10 18.76
CA TYR A 181 -14.06 1.26 17.91
C TYR A 181 -13.95 0.90 16.42
N ALA A 182 -13.40 -0.28 16.12
CA ALA A 182 -13.39 -0.79 14.75
C ALA A 182 -14.80 -1.07 14.25
N PHE A 183 -15.68 -1.60 15.09
CA PHE A 183 -17.09 -1.79 14.79
C PHE A 183 -17.81 -0.45 14.57
N GLU A 184 -17.59 0.52 15.45
CA GLU A 184 -18.13 1.88 15.32
C GLU A 184 -17.67 2.54 14.01
N LEU A 185 -16.40 2.35 13.59
CA LEU A 185 -15.90 2.82 12.30
C LEU A 185 -16.61 2.14 11.12
N ILE A 186 -16.84 0.83 11.20
CA ILE A 186 -17.57 0.08 10.17
C ILE A 186 -18.97 0.66 9.97
N PHE A 187 -19.68 0.98 11.05
CA PHE A 187 -21.07 1.47 11.03
C PHE A 187 -21.19 3.00 11.09
N ASN A 188 -20.08 3.72 11.10
CA ASN A 188 -20.05 5.18 11.24
C ASN A 188 -20.82 5.69 12.49
N LEU A 189 -20.62 4.96 13.61
CA LEU A 189 -21.23 5.27 14.92
C LEU A 189 -20.35 6.16 15.79
N ILE A 190 -19.14 6.49 15.35
CA ILE A 190 -18.19 7.28 16.14
C ILE A 190 -18.67 8.72 16.21
N GLU A 191 -18.96 9.17 17.41
CA GLU A 191 -19.08 10.59 17.73
C GLU A 191 -17.67 11.16 17.94
N GLN A 192 -17.18 11.84 16.94
CA GLN A 192 -15.94 12.61 17.09
C GLN A 192 -16.29 13.93 17.76
N ASP A 193 -15.55 14.28 18.81
CA ASP A 193 -15.66 15.59 19.42
C ASP A 193 -15.46 16.69 18.36
N LYS A 194 -16.29 17.71 18.43
CA LYS A 194 -16.31 18.84 17.47
C LYS A 194 -14.90 19.46 17.30
N ASP A 195 -14.10 19.46 18.36
CA ASP A 195 -12.73 20.01 18.34
C ASP A 195 -11.79 19.13 17.53
N GLN A 196 -11.94 17.79 17.57
CA GLN A 196 -11.15 16.87 16.74
C GLN A 196 -11.50 17.02 15.27
N LEU A 197 -12.78 17.16 14.95
CA LEU A 197 -13.24 17.38 13.56
C LEU A 197 -12.74 18.72 13.02
N ASN A 198 -12.79 19.77 13.84
CA ASN A 198 -12.23 21.07 13.47
C ASN A 198 -10.72 21.01 13.21
N HIS A 199 -9.97 20.29 14.06
CA HIS A 199 -8.54 20.09 13.85
C HIS A 199 -8.24 19.31 12.56
N GLN A 200 -9.02 18.27 12.26
CA GLN A 200 -8.90 17.52 10.99
C GLN A 200 -9.20 18.42 9.78
N LEU A 201 -10.24 19.25 9.87
CA LEU A 201 -10.61 20.19 8.83
C LEU A 201 -9.48 21.20 8.53
N VAL A 202 -8.86 21.74 9.57
CA VAL A 202 -7.73 22.67 9.43
C VAL A 202 -6.55 21.96 8.76
N ASN A 203 -6.22 20.74 9.18
CA ASN A 203 -5.11 19.97 8.59
C ASN A 203 -5.36 19.61 7.11
N ALA A 204 -6.59 19.21 6.76
CA ALA A 204 -6.95 18.94 5.37
C ALA A 204 -6.82 20.19 4.49
N LYS A 205 -7.28 21.36 4.98
CA LYS A 205 -7.12 22.63 4.27
C LYS A 205 -5.66 23.02 4.07
N ASN A 206 -4.81 22.84 5.09
CA ASN A 206 -3.38 23.11 4.98
C ASN A 206 -2.68 22.18 3.96
N ASN A 207 -3.05 20.91 3.94
CA ASN A 207 -2.50 19.95 2.97
C ASN A 207 -2.93 20.29 1.53
N LEU A 208 -4.17 20.70 1.33
CA LEU A 208 -4.68 21.15 0.04
C LEU A 208 -3.89 22.35 -0.48
N GLU A 209 -3.64 23.34 0.38
CA GLU A 209 -2.85 24.52 0.01
C GLU A 209 -1.41 24.14 -0.37
N LYS A 210 -0.78 23.24 0.39
CA LYS A 210 0.58 22.76 0.09
C LYS A 210 0.67 22.08 -1.27
N ILE A 211 -0.25 21.17 -1.58
CA ILE A 211 -0.25 20.43 -2.84
C ILE A 211 -0.56 21.36 -4.02
N SER A 212 -1.47 22.31 -3.84
CA SER A 212 -1.78 23.32 -4.87
C SER A 212 -0.55 24.16 -5.22
N LYS A 213 0.27 24.55 -4.23
CA LYS A 213 1.56 25.25 -4.46
C LYS A 213 2.55 24.36 -5.22
N GLU A 214 2.62 23.06 -4.89
CA GLU A 214 3.49 22.13 -5.61
C GLU A 214 3.07 21.96 -7.08
N ILE A 215 1.77 21.85 -7.36
CA ILE A 215 1.24 21.77 -8.73
C ILE A 215 1.54 23.05 -9.50
N PHE A 216 1.36 24.21 -8.88
CA PHE A 216 1.69 25.48 -9.49
C PHE A 216 3.17 25.53 -9.93
N GLY A 217 4.09 25.09 -9.07
CA GLY A 217 5.51 25.03 -9.43
C GLY A 217 5.82 24.06 -10.58
N LEU A 218 5.14 22.91 -10.63
CA LEU A 218 5.31 21.96 -11.74
C LEU A 218 4.75 22.50 -13.06
N LYS A 219 3.61 23.18 -13.03
CA LYS A 219 3.00 23.82 -14.21
C LYS A 219 3.89 24.94 -14.75
N SER A 220 4.41 25.81 -13.88
CA SER A 220 5.35 26.87 -14.27
C SER A 220 6.62 26.30 -14.94
N TYR A 221 7.14 25.15 -14.44
CA TYR A 221 8.28 24.51 -15.10
C TYR A 221 7.94 23.98 -16.50
N LEU A 222 6.73 23.45 -16.71
CA LEU A 222 6.28 23.00 -18.03
C LEU A 222 6.08 24.19 -18.99
N GLU A 223 5.57 25.32 -18.51
CA GLU A 223 5.49 26.57 -19.26
C GLU A 223 6.88 27.04 -19.72
N ASP A 224 7.86 27.07 -18.82
CA ASP A 224 9.26 27.45 -19.13
C ASP A 224 9.90 26.55 -20.21
N LYS A 225 9.39 25.31 -20.36
CA LYS A 225 9.83 24.32 -21.35
C LYS A 225 8.99 24.32 -22.62
N GLU A 226 7.99 25.17 -22.73
CA GLU A 226 7.01 25.16 -23.83
C GLU A 226 6.33 23.78 -24.01
N ALA A 227 6.10 23.08 -22.89
CA ALA A 227 5.66 21.68 -22.82
C ALA A 227 4.28 21.55 -22.15
N GLU A 228 3.37 22.48 -22.38
CA GLU A 228 2.06 22.53 -21.72
C GLU A 228 1.06 21.51 -22.27
N ASP A 229 1.16 21.18 -23.58
CA ASP A 229 0.21 20.28 -24.23
C ASP A 229 0.68 18.82 -24.18
N PHE A 230 0.03 18.04 -23.32
CA PHE A 230 0.31 16.62 -23.14
C PHE A 230 0.13 15.79 -24.42
N LEU A 231 -0.90 16.08 -25.22
CA LEU A 231 -1.18 15.33 -26.45
C LEU A 231 -0.12 15.57 -27.52
N LEU A 232 0.34 16.82 -27.62
CA LEU A 232 1.44 17.18 -28.54
C LEU A 232 2.75 16.48 -28.11
N LEU A 233 3.06 16.43 -26.82
CA LEU A 233 4.24 15.73 -26.29
C LEU A 233 4.20 14.22 -26.60
N VAL A 234 3.06 13.57 -26.41
CA VAL A 234 2.89 12.14 -26.72
C VAL A 234 3.04 11.88 -28.23
N ALA A 235 2.48 12.77 -29.07
CA ALA A 235 2.64 12.67 -30.52
C ALA A 235 4.10 12.89 -30.95
N GLU A 236 4.79 13.85 -30.33
CA GLU A 236 6.21 14.14 -30.58
C GLU A 236 7.10 12.96 -30.14
N GLU A 237 6.86 12.38 -28.98
CA GLU A 237 7.58 11.19 -28.49
C GLU A 237 7.45 10.04 -29.49
N LYS A 238 6.23 9.76 -29.98
CA LYS A 238 5.99 8.73 -30.98
C LYS A 238 6.72 9.02 -32.27
N ASN A 239 6.64 10.25 -32.80
CA ASN A 239 7.33 10.66 -34.03
C ASN A 239 8.85 10.52 -33.91
N LEU A 240 9.42 10.89 -32.74
CA LEU A 240 10.85 10.72 -32.48
C LEU A 240 11.26 9.24 -32.43
N LYS A 241 10.46 8.38 -31.80
CA LYS A 241 10.67 6.92 -31.78
C LYS A 241 10.62 6.33 -33.21
N ASP A 242 9.67 6.75 -34.03
CA ASP A 242 9.56 6.31 -35.41
C ASP A 242 10.76 6.77 -36.27
N LYS A 243 11.26 7.99 -36.04
CA LYS A 243 12.49 8.49 -36.67
C LYS A 243 13.72 7.69 -36.23
N ILE A 244 13.83 7.34 -34.95
CA ILE A 244 14.93 6.50 -34.45
C ILE A 244 14.89 5.12 -35.13
N ASN A 245 13.71 4.51 -35.24
CA ASN A 245 13.55 3.19 -35.87
C ASN A 245 13.94 3.23 -37.35
N LYS A 246 13.51 4.24 -38.09
CA LYS A 246 13.91 4.43 -39.50
C LYS A 246 15.43 4.54 -39.66
N GLN A 247 16.08 5.32 -38.79
CA GLN A 247 17.53 5.47 -38.82
C GLN A 247 18.27 4.18 -38.45
N LEU A 248 17.69 3.38 -37.56
CA LEU A 248 18.22 2.05 -37.19
C LEU A 248 18.11 1.06 -38.37
N GLU A 249 17.00 1.09 -39.11
CA GLU A 249 16.81 0.27 -40.32
C GLU A 249 17.79 0.68 -41.43
N GLU A 250 17.96 1.97 -41.69
CA GLU A 250 18.98 2.48 -42.66
C GLU A 250 20.38 2.02 -42.24
N LYS A 251 20.73 2.15 -40.98
CA LYS A 251 22.02 1.68 -40.45
C LYS A 251 22.20 0.18 -40.68
N LYS A 252 21.15 -0.64 -40.45
CA LYS A 252 21.17 -2.08 -40.67
C LYS A 252 21.42 -2.44 -42.14
N LEU A 253 20.73 -1.77 -43.06
CA LEU A 253 20.92 -1.96 -44.49
C LEU A 253 22.35 -1.61 -44.96
N ILE A 254 22.95 -0.52 -44.44
CA ILE A 254 24.33 -0.15 -44.73
C ILE A 254 25.30 -1.22 -44.23
N ILE A 255 25.07 -1.77 -43.03
CA ILE A 255 25.92 -2.83 -42.47
C ILE A 255 25.78 -4.13 -43.26
N GLU A 256 24.56 -4.52 -43.65
CA GLU A 256 24.30 -5.74 -44.45
C GLU A 256 24.97 -5.66 -45.82
N ASN A 257 24.90 -4.50 -46.49
CA ASN A 257 25.54 -4.25 -47.79
C ASN A 257 27.08 -4.20 -47.68
N SER A 258 27.65 -3.99 -46.48
CA SER A 258 29.09 -3.90 -46.24
C SER A 258 29.76 -5.23 -45.86
N ASN A 259 29.01 -6.29 -45.62
CA ASN A 259 29.52 -7.59 -45.11
C ASN A 259 30.37 -8.38 -46.12
N ASN A 260 30.68 -7.85 -47.28
CA ASN A 260 31.50 -8.50 -48.33
C ASN A 260 33.00 -8.08 -48.36
N ILE A 261 33.53 -7.45 -47.29
CA ILE A 261 34.89 -6.89 -47.33
C ILE A 261 35.73 -7.36 -46.10
N SER A 262 36.87 -7.94 -46.42
CA SER A 262 38.09 -8.38 -45.71
C SER A 262 38.20 -8.31 -44.15
N THR A 263 39.10 -9.17 -43.60
CA THR A 263 39.48 -9.34 -42.19
C THR A 263 39.91 -8.05 -41.47
N GLU A 264 40.41 -7.04 -42.16
CA GLU A 264 40.77 -5.75 -41.58
C GLU A 264 39.53 -4.95 -41.13
N ASN A 265 38.39 -5.08 -41.84
CA ASN A 265 37.14 -4.49 -41.45
C ASN A 265 36.55 -5.09 -40.17
N GLN A 266 36.77 -6.38 -39.92
CA GLN A 266 36.31 -7.03 -38.73
C GLN A 266 37.01 -6.51 -37.44
N MET A 267 38.28 -6.15 -37.59
CA MET A 267 39.05 -5.57 -36.48
C MET A 267 38.61 -4.13 -36.17
N TYR A 268 38.30 -3.36 -37.18
CA TYR A 268 37.70 -2.02 -37.06
C TYR A 268 36.30 -2.08 -36.43
N ILE A 269 35.43 -2.97 -36.89
CA ILE A 269 34.08 -3.17 -36.35
C ILE A 269 34.17 -3.58 -34.87
N ASN A 270 35.09 -4.47 -34.50
CA ASN A 270 35.28 -4.85 -33.12
C ASN A 270 35.74 -3.68 -32.24
N LEU A 271 36.65 -2.84 -32.71
CA LEU A 271 37.08 -1.63 -32.00
C LEU A 271 35.90 -0.65 -31.80
N LYS A 272 35.06 -0.48 -32.84
CA LYS A 272 33.92 0.40 -32.79
C LYS A 272 32.82 -0.13 -31.85
N ASN A 273 32.57 -1.44 -31.86
CA ASN A 273 31.63 -2.06 -30.91
C ASN A 273 32.11 -1.89 -29.46
N ARG A 274 33.42 -2.01 -29.21
CA ARG A 274 33.99 -1.72 -27.88
C ARG A 274 33.82 -0.25 -27.51
N LEU A 275 34.04 0.68 -28.44
CA LEU A 275 33.81 2.11 -28.23
C LEU A 275 32.35 2.40 -27.88
N ILE A 276 31.40 1.80 -28.61
CA ILE A 276 29.96 1.92 -28.34
C ILE A 276 29.63 1.38 -26.94
N ASN A 277 30.18 0.23 -26.56
CA ASN A 277 29.98 -0.31 -25.23
C ASN A 277 30.52 0.61 -24.12
N VAL A 278 31.68 1.23 -24.32
CA VAL A 278 32.24 2.22 -23.39
C VAL A 278 31.35 3.46 -23.33
N ALA A 279 30.88 3.94 -24.47
CA ALA A 279 29.97 5.08 -24.53
C ALA A 279 28.63 4.81 -23.84
N ASN A 280 28.05 3.63 -24.02
CA ASN A 280 26.81 3.20 -23.34
C ASN A 280 27.01 3.11 -21.81
N ARG A 281 28.12 2.53 -21.35
CA ARG A 281 28.47 2.49 -19.92
C ARG A 281 28.66 3.87 -19.33
N LYS A 282 29.31 4.78 -20.07
CA LYS A 282 29.47 6.18 -19.67
C LYS A 282 28.11 6.89 -19.55
N SER A 283 27.26 6.77 -20.58
CA SER A 283 25.90 7.34 -20.57
C SER A 283 25.08 6.83 -19.38
N TYR A 284 25.18 5.55 -19.05
CA TYR A 284 24.55 4.98 -17.85
C TYR A 284 25.01 5.68 -16.56
N PHE A 285 26.31 5.89 -16.38
CA PHE A 285 26.83 6.57 -15.19
C PHE A 285 26.48 8.07 -15.18
N GLU A 286 26.44 8.72 -16.33
CA GLU A 286 26.01 10.11 -16.45
C GLU A 286 24.53 10.28 -16.08
N LYS A 287 23.64 9.37 -16.53
CA LYS A 287 22.24 9.32 -16.11
C LYS A 287 22.12 9.12 -14.60
N ARG A 288 22.84 8.14 -14.06
CA ARG A 288 22.84 7.87 -12.64
C ARG A 288 23.30 9.07 -11.81
N LYS A 289 24.32 9.78 -12.28
CA LYS A 289 24.79 11.04 -11.66
C LYS A 289 23.71 12.13 -11.69
N ALA A 290 23.00 12.27 -12.79
CA ALA A 290 21.90 13.22 -12.92
C ALA A 290 20.76 12.90 -11.92
N GLU A 291 20.36 11.64 -11.79
CA GLU A 291 19.35 11.18 -10.83
C GLU A 291 19.75 11.52 -9.39
N ILE A 292 21.02 11.27 -9.03
CA ILE A 292 21.53 11.56 -7.69
C ILE A 292 21.57 13.08 -7.45
N ASN A 293 21.94 13.89 -8.45
CA ASN A 293 21.94 15.34 -8.34
C ASN A 293 20.53 15.89 -8.08
N ILE A 294 19.51 15.35 -8.77
CA ILE A 294 18.10 15.68 -8.51
C ILE A 294 17.73 15.31 -7.07
N SER A 295 18.14 14.11 -6.62
CA SER A 295 17.93 13.67 -5.23
C SER A 295 18.58 14.61 -4.21
N ILE A 296 19.82 15.05 -4.46
CA ILE A 296 20.51 16.01 -3.61
C ILE A 296 19.77 17.35 -3.58
N SER A 297 19.31 17.83 -4.73
CA SER A 297 18.57 19.11 -4.80
C SER A 297 17.28 19.05 -3.99
N SER A 298 16.52 17.97 -4.12
CA SER A 298 15.30 17.74 -3.31
C SER A 298 15.61 17.67 -1.81
N LYS A 299 16.71 16.98 -1.43
CA LYS A 299 17.14 16.89 -0.02
C LYS A 299 17.63 18.23 0.53
N LYS A 300 18.28 19.06 -0.29
CA LYS A 300 18.69 20.42 0.10
C LYS A 300 17.50 21.33 0.35
N LEU A 301 16.44 21.24 -0.48
CA LEU A 301 15.19 21.97 -0.24
C LEU A 301 14.58 21.55 1.09
N LEU A 302 14.44 20.24 1.32
CA LEU A 302 13.92 19.71 2.58
C LEU A 302 14.79 20.12 3.80
N LEU A 303 16.11 20.17 3.62
CA LEU A 303 17.02 20.64 4.67
C LEU A 303 16.79 22.11 5.02
N ASN A 304 16.59 22.95 4.00
CA ASN A 304 16.30 24.36 4.21
C ASN A 304 14.95 24.55 4.94
N ASP A 305 13.92 23.79 4.54
CA ASP A 305 12.62 23.81 5.22
C ASP A 305 12.76 23.47 6.72
N TYR A 306 13.52 22.43 7.06
CA TYR A 306 13.78 22.09 8.47
C TYR A 306 14.62 23.13 9.21
N ILE A 307 15.56 23.79 8.53
CA ILE A 307 16.35 24.88 9.12
C ILE A 307 15.46 26.10 9.41
N ASP A 308 14.53 26.42 8.52
CA ASP A 308 13.62 27.54 8.71
C ASP A 308 12.56 27.20 9.79
N GLU A 309 12.01 25.98 9.80
CA GLU A 309 11.14 25.51 10.89
C GLU A 309 11.86 25.56 12.26
N LYS A 310 13.14 25.22 12.30
CA LYS A 310 13.97 25.36 13.52
C LYS A 310 14.07 26.82 13.96
N LYS A 311 14.35 27.78 13.05
CA LYS A 311 14.42 29.22 13.37
C LYS A 311 13.10 29.75 13.92
N ASP A 312 11.96 29.31 13.33
CA ASP A 312 10.63 29.71 13.80
C ASP A 312 10.36 29.21 15.23
N ILE A 313 10.79 27.98 15.54
CA ILE A 313 10.69 27.43 16.91
C ILE A 313 11.63 28.18 17.85
N GLU A 314 12.87 28.48 17.45
CA GLU A 314 13.82 29.26 18.25
C GLU A 314 13.28 30.67 18.54
N ALA A 315 12.72 31.32 17.51
CA ALA A 315 12.06 32.62 17.70
C ALA A 315 10.87 32.53 18.66
N THR A 316 10.06 31.50 18.55
CA THR A 316 8.92 31.24 19.45
C THR A 316 9.37 31.00 20.89
N LEU A 317 10.44 30.22 21.09
CA LEU A 317 11.04 29.99 22.41
C LEU A 317 11.62 31.29 23.01
N GLU A 318 12.25 32.12 22.17
CA GLU A 318 12.83 33.40 22.61
C GLU A 318 11.74 34.40 23.00
N VAL A 319 10.63 34.47 22.25
CA VAL A 319 9.46 35.27 22.59
C VAL A 319 8.82 34.77 23.88
N ASN A 320 8.62 33.46 24.04
CA ASN A 320 8.10 32.88 25.27
C ASN A 320 9.02 33.13 26.46
N TYR A 321 10.36 33.09 26.27
CA TYR A 321 11.32 33.42 27.32
C TYR A 321 11.23 34.90 27.73
N LYS A 322 11.10 35.83 26.77
CA LYS A 322 10.91 37.25 27.02
C LYS A 322 9.58 37.59 27.70
N LEU A 323 8.52 36.78 27.40
CA LEU A 323 7.22 36.94 28.05
C LEU A 323 7.17 36.32 29.46
N THR A 324 8.08 35.38 29.77
CA THR A 324 8.20 34.74 31.11
C THR A 324 9.20 35.41 32.04
N VAL A 325 9.75 36.57 31.68
CA VAL A 325 10.64 37.33 32.57
C VAL A 325 9.89 37.77 33.81
N ASP A 326 10.42 37.33 34.95
CA ASP A 326 9.88 37.41 36.30
C ASP A 326 9.36 38.79 36.71
N ASN A 327 8.24 38.74 37.46
CA ASN A 327 7.81 39.77 38.41
C ASN A 327 7.78 41.18 37.85
N GLN A 328 6.99 41.43 36.82
CA GLN A 328 6.59 42.81 36.56
C GLN A 328 5.55 43.21 37.60
N ILE A 329 5.99 44.08 38.52
CA ILE A 329 5.09 44.81 39.38
C ILE A 329 4.43 45.87 38.52
N ILE A 330 3.20 45.62 38.11
CA ILE A 330 2.40 46.57 37.33
C ILE A 330 1.60 47.39 38.34
N GLU A 331 1.75 48.74 38.34
CA GLU A 331 0.87 49.62 39.11
C GLU A 331 -0.48 49.69 38.38
N CYS A 332 -1.55 49.43 39.11
CA CYS A 332 -2.91 49.52 38.60
C CYS A 332 -3.21 50.97 38.21
N PRO A 333 -3.59 51.28 36.95
CA PRO A 333 -3.84 52.66 36.52
C PRO A 333 -5.09 53.31 37.16
N LEU A 334 -5.91 52.55 37.89
CA LEU A 334 -7.12 53.03 38.56
C LEU A 334 -6.91 53.30 40.07
N CYS A 335 -6.02 52.58 40.75
CA CYS A 335 -5.87 52.67 42.20
C CYS A 335 -4.41 52.73 42.70
N ALA A 336 -3.43 52.79 41.78
CA ALA A 336 -1.99 52.79 42.07
C ALA A 336 -1.46 51.67 42.98
N SER A 337 -2.26 50.59 43.18
CA SER A 337 -1.80 49.41 43.94
C SER A 337 -0.90 48.54 43.08
N LYS A 338 0.17 47.99 43.68
CA LYS A 338 1.09 47.05 43.01
C LYS A 338 0.43 45.70 42.87
N VAL A 339 0.18 45.29 41.63
CA VAL A 339 -0.40 43.97 41.29
C VAL A 339 0.71 43.05 40.83
N HIS A 340 0.87 41.90 41.52
CA HIS A 340 1.75 40.83 41.07
C HIS A 340 1.00 39.94 40.07
N SER A 341 1.52 39.85 38.86
CA SER A 341 0.96 38.88 37.91
C SER A 341 1.37 37.45 38.27
N HIS A 342 0.46 36.66 38.80
CA HIS A 342 0.66 35.23 39.00
C HIS A 342 0.45 34.50 37.67
N ILE A 343 1.53 34.18 36.96
CA ILE A 343 1.49 33.32 35.79
C ILE A 343 1.34 31.87 36.29
N LYS A 344 0.24 31.24 35.93
CA LYS A 344 -0.03 29.84 36.26
C LYS A 344 0.97 28.91 35.54
N ASN A 345 1.33 27.79 36.18
CA ASN A 345 2.27 26.73 35.74
C ASN A 345 2.00 26.06 34.39
N SER A 346 1.12 26.61 33.53
CA SER A 346 0.83 26.08 32.20
C SER A 346 1.96 26.29 31.17
N ASP A 347 2.85 27.24 31.41
CA ASP A 347 3.86 27.61 30.42
C ASP A 347 5.11 26.74 30.40
N LYS A 348 5.41 26.03 31.50
CA LYS A 348 6.54 25.08 31.54
C LYS A 348 6.32 23.86 30.64
N GLN A 349 5.07 23.35 30.55
CA GLN A 349 4.76 22.22 29.68
C GLN A 349 4.86 22.58 28.19
N SER A 350 4.49 23.80 27.79
CA SER A 350 4.62 24.24 26.40
C SER A 350 6.07 24.43 25.99
N GLN A 351 6.94 24.91 26.87
CA GLN A 351 8.38 25.06 26.61
C GLN A 351 9.08 23.69 26.45
N ASP A 352 8.74 22.69 27.26
CA ASP A 352 9.32 21.36 27.16
C ASP A 352 8.87 20.65 25.87
N VAL A 353 7.63 20.87 25.43
CA VAL A 353 7.14 20.36 24.14
C VAL A 353 7.91 21.01 22.98
N LEU A 354 8.08 22.33 22.97
CA LEU A 354 8.84 23.04 21.92
C LEU A 354 10.32 22.59 21.89
N LYS A 355 10.96 22.39 23.04
CA LYS A 355 12.33 21.85 23.12
C LYS A 355 12.43 20.41 22.59
N ASN A 356 11.41 19.58 22.81
CA ASN A 356 11.37 18.23 22.26
C ASN A 356 11.19 18.25 20.74
N ILE A 357 10.33 19.14 20.22
CA ILE A 357 10.16 19.35 18.77
C ILE A 357 11.47 19.85 18.16
N GLN A 358 12.16 20.80 18.81
CA GLN A 358 13.47 21.28 18.35
C GLN A 358 14.50 20.13 18.25
N LYS A 359 14.57 19.25 19.25
CA LYS A 359 15.45 18.06 19.22
C LYS A 359 15.09 17.09 18.08
N ASP A 360 13.80 16.91 17.81
CA ASP A 360 13.34 16.06 16.69
C ASP A 360 13.77 16.67 15.35
N ILE A 361 13.59 18.00 15.18
CA ILE A 361 14.04 18.71 13.98
C ILE A 361 15.56 18.64 13.83
N ASP A 362 16.33 18.83 14.91
CA ASP A 362 17.79 18.67 14.87
C ASP A 362 18.21 17.25 14.43
N SER A 363 17.47 16.24 14.87
CA SER A 363 17.69 14.85 14.44
C SER A 363 17.38 14.66 12.97
N LYS A 364 16.29 15.26 12.45
CA LYS A 364 15.92 15.27 11.03
C LYS A 364 16.96 15.99 10.17
N ILE A 365 17.44 17.16 10.63
CA ILE A 365 18.52 17.93 9.97
C ILE A 365 19.80 17.07 9.85
N LYS A 366 20.21 16.40 10.94
CA LYS A 366 21.40 15.52 10.94
C LYS A 366 21.21 14.36 9.97
N LEU A 367 20.03 13.73 9.96
CA LEU A 367 19.71 12.64 9.06
C LEU A 367 19.79 13.09 7.59
N VAL A 368 19.15 14.20 7.24
CA VAL A 368 19.15 14.70 5.86
C VAL A 368 20.56 15.09 5.41
N LYS A 369 21.36 15.72 6.29
CA LYS A 369 22.78 16.02 6.00
C LYS A 369 23.58 14.74 5.71
N SER A 370 23.44 13.71 6.54
CA SER A 370 24.15 12.43 6.32
C SER A 370 23.73 11.75 5.02
N LEU A 371 22.46 11.87 4.61
CA LEU A 371 21.98 11.34 3.33
C LEU A 371 22.57 12.12 2.14
N ILE A 372 22.69 13.46 2.26
CA ILE A 372 23.35 14.28 1.23
C ILE A 372 24.84 13.92 1.11
N GLU A 373 25.54 13.74 2.24
CA GLU A 373 26.95 13.33 2.25
C GLU A 373 27.15 11.96 1.58
N LYS A 374 26.26 11.02 1.84
CA LYS A 374 26.26 9.71 1.18
C LYS A 374 26.08 9.84 -0.34
N ASP A 375 25.09 10.62 -0.78
CA ASP A 375 24.84 10.87 -2.20
C ASP A 375 26.06 11.54 -2.87
N LEU A 376 26.70 12.52 -2.19
CA LEU A 376 27.92 13.17 -2.68
C LEU A 376 29.09 12.18 -2.79
N SER A 377 29.21 11.24 -1.86
CA SER A 377 30.24 10.19 -1.94
C SER A 377 29.98 9.24 -3.13
N GLU A 378 28.71 8.92 -3.42
CA GLU A 378 28.32 8.12 -4.58
C GLU A 378 28.65 8.86 -5.89
N ILE A 379 28.41 10.17 -5.96
CA ILE A 379 28.80 11.01 -7.12
C ILE A 379 30.32 10.94 -7.34
N LYS A 380 31.13 11.10 -6.30
CA LYS A 380 32.60 11.01 -6.44
C LYS A 380 33.04 9.65 -7.01
N ASN A 381 32.42 8.56 -6.56
CA ASN A 381 32.70 7.22 -7.11
C ASN A 381 32.27 7.11 -8.59
N ILE A 382 31.11 7.68 -8.95
CA ILE A 382 30.64 7.73 -10.32
C ILE A 382 31.60 8.56 -11.18
N ASP A 383 32.05 9.73 -10.72
CA ASP A 383 32.99 10.59 -11.43
C ASP A 383 34.31 9.89 -11.71
N SER A 384 34.84 9.13 -10.75
CA SER A 384 36.06 8.33 -10.98
C SER A 384 35.84 7.28 -12.07
N LYS A 385 34.67 6.63 -12.13
CA LYS A 385 34.32 5.66 -13.18
C LYS A 385 34.16 6.33 -14.55
N ILE A 386 33.54 7.50 -14.60
CA ILE A 386 33.40 8.30 -15.83
C ILE A 386 34.79 8.71 -16.35
N THR A 387 35.71 9.10 -15.47
CA THR A 387 37.08 9.47 -15.85
C THR A 387 37.82 8.28 -16.50
N ILE A 388 37.75 7.10 -15.88
CA ILE A 388 38.35 5.87 -16.46
C ILE A 388 37.74 5.56 -17.83
N LEU A 389 36.41 5.67 -17.97
CA LEU A 389 35.74 5.43 -19.25
C LEU A 389 36.08 6.47 -20.31
N ASN A 390 36.35 7.73 -19.93
CA ASN A 390 36.84 8.77 -20.83
C ASN A 390 38.23 8.43 -21.37
N ASP A 391 39.13 7.93 -20.50
CA ASP A 391 40.47 7.51 -20.91
C ASP A 391 40.42 6.30 -21.85
N GLU A 392 39.57 5.31 -21.53
CA GLU A 392 39.31 4.18 -22.44
C GLU A 392 38.76 4.64 -23.79
N GLN A 393 37.81 5.57 -23.78
CA GLN A 393 37.22 6.16 -24.99
C GLN A 393 38.30 6.86 -25.84
N ALA A 394 39.19 7.63 -25.20
CA ALA A 394 40.29 8.31 -25.87
C ALA A 394 41.28 7.32 -26.56
N VAL A 395 41.58 6.20 -25.88
CA VAL A 395 42.43 5.15 -26.45
C VAL A 395 41.79 4.50 -27.68
N TYR A 396 40.48 4.13 -27.58
CA TYR A 396 39.77 3.56 -28.72
C TYR A 396 39.65 4.54 -29.87
N ASN A 397 39.36 5.83 -29.61
CA ASN A 397 39.32 6.86 -30.64
C ASN A 397 40.66 7.04 -31.35
N LYS A 398 41.79 7.04 -30.60
CA LYS A 398 43.13 7.08 -31.22
C LYS A 398 43.41 5.85 -32.07
N ALA A 399 42.98 4.67 -31.62
CA ALA A 399 43.15 3.43 -32.39
C ALA A 399 42.32 3.47 -33.67
N ILE A 400 41.05 3.90 -33.60
CA ILE A 400 40.14 4.04 -34.75
C ILE A 400 40.67 5.06 -35.74
N ASN A 401 41.16 6.22 -35.28
CA ASN A 401 41.71 7.26 -36.16
C ASN A 401 42.99 6.77 -36.87
N LYS A 402 43.85 5.99 -36.22
CA LYS A 402 45.00 5.37 -36.88
C LYS A 402 44.62 4.34 -37.93
N PHE A 403 43.52 3.62 -37.72
CA PHE A 403 42.93 2.70 -38.71
C PHE A 403 42.26 3.44 -39.87
N SER A 404 41.51 4.49 -39.61
CA SER A 404 40.74 5.26 -40.62
C SER A 404 41.66 6.01 -41.63
N VAL A 405 42.84 6.41 -41.17
CA VAL A 405 43.86 7.04 -42.08
C VAL A 405 44.45 6.03 -43.08
N LYS A 406 44.44 4.72 -42.73
CA LYS A 406 44.96 3.66 -43.62
C LYS A 406 43.94 3.02 -44.54
N THR A 407 42.65 3.16 -44.26
CA THR A 407 41.56 2.55 -45.03
C THR A 407 40.45 3.57 -45.26
N SER A 408 40.34 4.12 -46.48
CA SER A 408 39.22 4.99 -46.88
C SER A 408 37.95 4.14 -47.06
N VAL A 409 37.11 4.07 -46.06
CA VAL A 409 35.87 3.32 -46.09
C VAL A 409 34.68 4.29 -46.01
N PRO A 410 34.06 4.64 -47.16
CA PRO A 410 33.02 5.70 -47.26
C PRO A 410 31.78 5.44 -46.39
N TYR A 411 31.40 4.17 -46.18
CA TYR A 411 30.20 3.81 -45.41
C TYR A 411 30.34 4.06 -43.88
N LEU A 412 31.57 4.13 -43.36
CA LEU A 412 31.79 4.39 -41.94
C LEU A 412 31.43 5.82 -41.56
N ALA A 413 31.70 6.78 -42.40
CA ALA A 413 31.28 8.16 -42.22
C ALA A 413 29.74 8.28 -42.21
N GLN A 414 29.06 7.47 -43.04
CA GLN A 414 27.58 7.42 -43.06
C GLN A 414 27.02 6.83 -41.76
N ILE A 415 27.59 5.74 -41.26
CA ILE A 415 27.19 5.14 -39.99
C ILE A 415 27.42 6.13 -38.83
N ASP A 416 28.51 6.88 -38.82
CA ASP A 416 28.77 7.88 -37.79
C ASP A 416 27.78 9.05 -37.84
N SER A 417 27.43 9.51 -39.06
CA SER A 417 26.37 10.49 -39.22
C SER A 417 25.03 10.00 -38.71
N ILE A 418 24.63 8.77 -39.06
CA ILE A 418 23.39 8.15 -38.59
C ILE A 418 23.41 7.99 -37.04
N ASN A 419 24.50 7.56 -36.45
CA ASN A 419 24.63 7.46 -35.01
C ASN A 419 24.49 8.83 -34.30
N SER A 420 25.06 9.88 -34.90
CA SER A 420 24.90 11.25 -34.40
C SER A 420 23.44 11.72 -34.43
N ILE A 421 22.73 11.43 -35.53
CA ILE A 421 21.30 11.72 -35.67
C ILE A 421 20.48 10.94 -34.64
N ILE A 422 20.71 9.63 -34.51
CA ILE A 422 20.03 8.79 -33.51
C ILE A 422 20.25 9.36 -32.10
N ASN A 423 21.50 9.68 -31.74
CA ASN A 423 21.79 10.25 -30.42
C ASN A 423 21.07 11.58 -30.16
N SER A 424 20.93 12.42 -31.18
CA SER A 424 20.18 13.67 -31.09
C SER A 424 18.68 13.42 -30.83
N TYR A 425 18.10 12.45 -31.54
CA TYR A 425 16.70 12.06 -31.32
C TYR A 425 16.47 11.40 -29.96
N VAL A 426 17.38 10.55 -29.50
CA VAL A 426 17.31 9.94 -28.18
C VAL A 426 17.30 11.02 -27.10
N LYS A 427 18.21 12.01 -27.15
CA LYS A 427 18.23 13.11 -26.18
C LYS A 427 16.92 13.91 -26.18
N LYS A 428 16.36 14.19 -27.38
CA LYS A 428 15.05 14.86 -27.47
C LYS A 428 13.94 14.01 -26.91
N THR A 429 13.93 12.71 -27.19
CA THR A 429 12.94 11.78 -26.64
C THR A 429 13.01 11.73 -25.12
N GLU A 430 14.22 11.73 -24.53
CA GLU A 430 14.40 11.76 -23.08
C GLU A 430 13.80 13.04 -22.46
N SER A 431 14.01 14.20 -23.06
CA SER A 431 13.44 15.47 -22.60
C SER A 431 11.90 15.48 -22.68
N VAL A 432 11.35 15.01 -23.81
CA VAL A 432 9.89 14.91 -24.00
C VAL A 432 9.29 13.91 -23.00
N SER A 433 9.91 12.75 -22.81
CA SER A 433 9.46 11.75 -21.81
C SER A 433 9.50 12.30 -20.39
N GLU A 434 10.45 13.17 -20.05
CA GLU A 434 10.49 13.84 -18.74
C GLU A 434 9.26 14.75 -18.57
N CYS A 435 8.93 15.56 -19.57
CA CYS A 435 7.73 16.42 -19.55
C CYS A 435 6.44 15.60 -19.42
N ILE A 436 6.33 14.48 -20.15
CA ILE A 436 5.19 13.55 -20.05
C ILE A 436 5.05 13.01 -18.60
N ARG A 437 6.17 12.62 -17.97
CA ARG A 437 6.15 12.16 -16.57
C ARG A 437 5.69 13.26 -15.60
N LEU A 438 6.06 14.50 -15.86
CA LEU A 438 5.62 15.64 -15.04
C LEU A 438 4.12 15.88 -15.20
N HIS A 439 3.55 15.80 -16.40
CA HIS A 439 2.10 15.84 -16.60
C HIS A 439 1.37 14.76 -15.83
N ASN A 440 1.82 13.50 -15.94
CA ASN A 440 1.23 12.39 -15.17
C ASN A 440 1.29 12.63 -13.65
N LYS A 441 2.39 13.23 -13.17
CA LYS A 441 2.53 13.58 -11.75
C LYS A 441 1.57 14.70 -11.35
N ILE A 442 1.31 15.67 -12.21
CA ILE A 442 0.30 16.71 -11.99
C ILE A 442 -1.08 16.08 -11.92
N ASP A 443 -1.44 15.21 -12.85
CA ASP A 443 -2.73 14.51 -12.86
C ASP A 443 -2.96 13.66 -11.61
N GLU A 444 -1.91 12.97 -11.12
CA GLU A 444 -1.97 12.25 -9.85
C GLU A 444 -2.25 13.19 -8.66
N LYS A 445 -1.59 14.36 -8.65
CA LYS A 445 -1.78 15.36 -7.60
C LYS A 445 -3.14 16.05 -7.70
N ASP A 446 -3.63 16.33 -8.90
CA ASP A 446 -4.98 16.89 -9.13
C ASP A 446 -6.07 15.91 -8.66
N LYS A 447 -5.88 14.60 -8.84
CA LYS A 447 -6.77 13.57 -8.25
C LYS A 447 -6.74 13.62 -6.73
N PHE A 448 -5.55 13.78 -6.17
CA PHE A 448 -5.39 13.88 -4.72
C PHE A 448 -6.02 15.16 -4.14
N ILE A 449 -5.98 16.27 -4.87
CA ILE A 449 -6.71 17.51 -4.53
C ILE A 449 -8.21 17.24 -4.44
N LYS A 450 -8.79 16.58 -5.44
CA LYS A 450 -10.22 16.23 -5.44
C LYS A 450 -10.59 15.36 -4.24
N GLU A 451 -9.74 14.40 -3.88
CA GLU A 451 -9.94 13.58 -2.68
C GLU A 451 -9.94 14.42 -1.39
N LEU A 452 -9.03 15.41 -1.29
CA LEU A 452 -8.99 16.33 -0.15
C LEU A 452 -10.19 17.29 -0.11
N GLU A 453 -10.65 17.75 -1.25
CA GLU A 453 -11.86 18.58 -1.34
C GLU A 453 -13.10 17.79 -0.90
N ASP A 454 -13.25 16.53 -1.34
CA ASP A 454 -14.30 15.63 -0.89
C ASP A 454 -14.20 15.34 0.62
N GLU A 455 -12.99 15.18 1.15
CA GLU A 455 -12.74 15.01 2.58
C GLU A 455 -13.20 16.26 3.38
N ILE A 456 -12.84 17.46 2.93
CA ILE A 456 -13.25 18.73 3.54
C ILE A 456 -14.77 18.85 3.58
N VAL A 457 -15.44 18.60 2.46
CA VAL A 457 -16.91 18.64 2.39
C VAL A 457 -17.54 17.64 3.34
N SER A 458 -16.96 16.44 3.45
CA SER A 458 -17.43 15.40 4.35
C SER A 458 -17.27 15.80 5.83
N LEU A 459 -16.14 16.40 6.19
CA LEU A 459 -15.86 16.90 7.55
C LEU A 459 -16.83 18.04 7.93
N GLU A 460 -17.07 18.98 7.03
CA GLU A 460 -18.01 20.08 7.25
C GLU A 460 -19.46 19.60 7.45
N LYS A 461 -19.89 18.58 6.68
CA LYS A 461 -21.20 17.93 6.88
C LYS A 461 -21.30 17.23 8.22
N ARG A 462 -20.24 16.55 8.66
CA ARG A 462 -20.18 15.82 9.94
C ARG A 462 -20.23 16.77 11.13
N ILE A 463 -19.51 17.89 11.07
CA ILE A 463 -19.56 18.94 12.10
C ILE A 463 -21.00 19.47 12.26
N LYS A 464 -21.76 19.57 11.15
CA LYS A 464 -23.17 19.98 11.18
C LYS A 464 -24.10 18.88 11.69
N ALA A 465 -23.74 17.60 11.53
CA ALA A 465 -24.61 16.45 11.81
C ALA A 465 -24.48 15.89 13.24
N LEU A 466 -23.66 16.44 14.12
CA LEU A 466 -23.36 15.95 15.48
C LEU A 466 -24.57 15.82 16.43
N LYS A 467 -25.80 16.05 15.98
CA LYS A 467 -27.02 15.99 16.80
C LYS A 467 -27.98 14.82 16.50
N ILE A 468 -27.62 13.86 15.60
CA ILE A 468 -28.64 12.93 15.03
C ILE A 468 -28.40 11.44 15.38
N ASN A 469 -27.47 11.08 16.28
CA ASN A 469 -26.89 9.73 16.28
C ASN A 469 -27.65 8.63 17.06
N GLU A 470 -28.43 8.90 18.09
CA GLU A 470 -29.05 7.82 18.90
C GLU A 470 -30.15 7.06 18.14
N ASP A 471 -31.00 7.76 17.38
CA ASP A 471 -32.05 7.13 16.57
C ASP A 471 -31.48 6.28 15.42
N ASN A 472 -30.31 6.65 14.89
CA ASN A 472 -29.63 5.89 13.86
C ASN A 472 -29.04 4.58 14.40
N LYS A 473 -28.48 4.59 15.61
CA LYS A 473 -27.90 3.41 16.24
C LYS A 473 -28.95 2.31 16.42
N SER A 474 -30.14 2.66 16.92
CA SER A 474 -31.27 1.72 17.04
C SER A 474 -31.63 1.05 15.72
N LYS A 475 -31.81 1.84 14.65
CA LYS A 475 -32.15 1.32 13.30
C LYS A 475 -31.07 0.39 12.73
N ILE A 476 -29.80 0.70 12.97
CA ILE A 476 -28.68 -0.16 12.57
C ILE A 476 -28.77 -1.51 13.27
N PHE A 477 -29.00 -1.50 14.58
CA PHE A 477 -29.10 -2.72 15.37
C PHE A 477 -30.35 -3.54 15.07
N ASP A 478 -31.46 -2.91 14.69
CA ASP A 478 -32.66 -3.60 14.18
C ASP A 478 -32.33 -4.45 12.93
N VAL A 479 -31.60 -3.86 11.97
CA VAL A 479 -31.19 -4.58 10.76
C VAL A 479 -30.16 -5.66 11.06
N LEU A 480 -29.15 -5.35 11.88
CA LEU A 480 -28.12 -6.31 12.28
C LEU A 480 -28.72 -7.51 12.98
N ASN A 481 -29.56 -7.30 13.98
CA ASN A 481 -30.23 -8.35 14.74
C ASN A 481 -31.14 -9.19 13.87
N LYS A 482 -31.89 -8.55 12.96
CA LYS A 482 -32.72 -9.26 12.00
C LYS A 482 -31.88 -10.19 11.11
N LYS A 483 -30.75 -9.72 10.58
CA LYS A 483 -29.87 -10.52 9.71
C LYS A 483 -29.13 -11.60 10.48
N TYR A 484 -28.63 -11.28 11.67
CA TYR A 484 -27.98 -12.26 12.52
C TYR A 484 -28.91 -13.41 12.89
N LYS A 485 -30.15 -13.11 13.33
CA LYS A 485 -31.20 -14.13 13.60
C LYS A 485 -31.55 -14.94 12.35
N GLU A 486 -31.66 -14.29 11.19
CA GLU A 486 -31.93 -14.95 9.91
C GLU A 486 -30.86 -16.04 9.60
N TYR A 487 -29.59 -15.71 9.74
CA TYR A 487 -28.51 -16.66 9.50
C TYR A 487 -28.44 -17.76 10.56
N MET A 488 -28.57 -17.42 11.85
CA MET A 488 -28.59 -18.42 12.91
C MET A 488 -29.77 -19.43 12.74
N LYS A 489 -30.93 -18.94 12.33
CA LYS A 489 -32.08 -19.80 12.00
C LYS A 489 -31.77 -20.72 10.80
N ARG A 490 -31.08 -20.26 9.78
CA ARG A 490 -30.64 -21.08 8.64
C ARG A 490 -29.67 -22.17 9.10
N PHE A 491 -28.86 -21.93 10.12
CA PHE A 491 -28.02 -22.92 10.79
C PHE A 491 -28.76 -23.80 11.78
N LYS A 492 -30.10 -23.74 11.78
CA LYS A 492 -30.99 -24.56 12.62
C LYS A 492 -30.91 -24.28 14.13
N TYR A 493 -30.38 -23.13 14.55
CA TYR A 493 -30.37 -22.71 15.96
C TYR A 493 -31.66 -21.95 16.32
N ASP A 494 -32.10 -22.08 17.58
CA ASP A 494 -33.16 -21.24 18.14
C ASP A 494 -32.70 -19.78 18.20
N VAL A 495 -33.59 -18.85 17.87
CA VAL A 495 -33.25 -17.43 17.77
C VAL A 495 -33.95 -16.54 18.80
N ASN A 496 -34.61 -17.14 19.79
CA ASN A 496 -35.40 -16.38 20.79
C ASN A 496 -34.52 -15.42 21.60
N ASN A 497 -33.35 -15.88 22.10
CA ASN A 497 -32.38 -15.08 22.85
C ASN A 497 -31.10 -14.83 22.02
N THR A 498 -31.25 -14.58 20.73
CA THR A 498 -30.15 -14.35 19.79
C THR A 498 -30.14 -12.89 19.38
N TYR A 499 -29.05 -12.17 19.67
CA TYR A 499 -28.92 -10.74 19.35
C TYR A 499 -27.46 -10.30 19.35
N ILE A 500 -27.20 -9.11 18.82
CA ILE A 500 -25.93 -8.42 18.93
C ILE A 500 -26.11 -7.30 19.96
N ASP A 501 -25.29 -7.32 21.01
CA ASP A 501 -25.41 -6.34 22.09
C ASP A 501 -25.00 -4.94 21.63
N ILE A 502 -25.83 -3.95 21.96
CA ILE A 502 -25.69 -2.57 21.50
C ILE A 502 -24.53 -1.81 22.18
N ASN A 503 -24.03 -2.31 23.33
CA ASN A 503 -23.00 -1.65 24.12
C ASN A 503 -21.60 -2.20 23.82
N ASN A 504 -21.48 -3.53 23.73
CA ASN A 504 -20.19 -4.21 23.49
C ASN A 504 -19.99 -4.71 22.05
N TYR A 505 -21.04 -4.63 21.21
CA TYR A 505 -21.05 -5.03 19.79
C TYR A 505 -20.71 -6.50 19.55
N THR A 506 -20.96 -7.34 20.55
CA THR A 506 -20.71 -8.79 20.51
C THR A 506 -21.99 -9.55 20.19
N PRO A 507 -21.91 -10.66 19.43
CA PRO A 507 -23.06 -11.54 19.21
C PRO A 507 -23.32 -12.42 20.44
N TYR A 508 -24.60 -12.58 20.77
CA TYR A 508 -25.16 -13.41 21.83
C TYR A 508 -26.06 -14.48 21.25
N HIS A 509 -26.07 -15.64 21.90
CA HIS A 509 -26.99 -16.74 21.66
C HIS A 509 -27.36 -17.38 22.99
N ASP A 510 -28.64 -17.71 23.20
CA ASP A 510 -29.18 -18.23 24.48
C ASP A 510 -28.78 -17.41 25.71
N GLY A 511 -28.64 -16.08 25.54
CA GLY A 511 -28.30 -15.16 26.64
C GLY A 511 -26.81 -15.12 27.00
N ALA A 512 -25.95 -15.95 26.39
CA ALA A 512 -24.51 -15.93 26.57
C ALA A 512 -23.79 -15.31 25.39
N SER A 513 -22.70 -14.60 25.66
CA SER A 513 -21.86 -14.00 24.61
C SER A 513 -21.06 -15.08 23.86
N ILE A 514 -20.64 -14.78 22.64
CA ILE A 514 -19.77 -15.65 21.84
C ILE A 514 -18.49 -16.09 22.57
N PHE A 515 -18.05 -15.35 23.58
CA PHE A 515 -16.84 -15.64 24.34
C PHE A 515 -17.08 -16.57 25.55
N GLU A 516 -18.33 -16.92 25.84
CA GLU A 516 -18.77 -17.76 26.95
C GLU A 516 -19.19 -19.16 26.49
N HIS A 517 -19.38 -19.35 25.19
CA HIS A 517 -19.70 -20.66 24.60
C HIS A 517 -18.45 -21.52 24.40
N GLU A 518 -18.60 -22.85 24.62
CA GLU A 518 -17.51 -23.83 24.45
C GLU A 518 -17.66 -24.71 23.18
N SER A 519 -18.86 -24.77 22.61
CA SER A 519 -19.12 -25.59 21.42
C SER A 519 -18.51 -24.96 20.17
N GLY A 520 -17.47 -25.59 19.60
CA GLY A 520 -16.78 -25.10 18.43
C GLY A 520 -17.68 -24.90 17.20
N GLY A 521 -18.64 -25.82 16.95
CA GLY A 521 -19.58 -25.70 15.85
C GLY A 521 -20.57 -24.54 16.04
N LEU A 522 -21.09 -24.33 17.26
CA LEU A 522 -21.94 -23.19 17.56
C LEU A 522 -21.16 -21.88 17.39
N LEU A 523 -19.94 -21.80 17.94
CA LEU A 523 -19.06 -20.64 17.82
C LEU A 523 -18.79 -20.30 16.36
N GLU A 524 -18.52 -21.31 15.54
CA GLU A 524 -18.30 -21.12 14.09
C GLU A 524 -19.54 -20.55 13.40
N CYS A 525 -20.72 -21.11 13.68
CA CYS A 525 -21.99 -20.60 13.15
C CYS A 525 -22.26 -19.16 13.60
N MET A 526 -22.06 -18.84 14.88
CA MET A 526 -22.21 -17.49 15.41
C MET A 526 -21.25 -16.50 14.72
N GLN A 527 -19.99 -16.88 14.54
CA GLN A 527 -18.97 -16.05 13.88
C GLN A 527 -19.33 -15.77 12.42
N ILE A 528 -19.70 -16.80 11.66
CA ILE A 528 -20.11 -16.67 10.26
C ILE A 528 -21.39 -15.83 10.14
N ALA A 529 -22.41 -16.13 10.95
CA ALA A 529 -23.66 -15.37 10.97
C ALA A 529 -23.42 -13.88 11.26
N PHE A 530 -22.57 -13.57 12.23
CA PHE A 530 -22.23 -12.21 12.62
C PHE A 530 -21.53 -11.46 11.49
N LEU A 531 -20.49 -12.04 10.86
CA LEU A 531 -19.80 -11.40 9.75
C LEU A 531 -20.70 -11.22 8.51
N CYS A 532 -21.55 -12.21 8.21
CA CYS A 532 -22.52 -12.12 7.15
C CYS A 532 -23.57 -11.03 7.44
N ALA A 533 -24.01 -10.88 8.70
CA ALA A 533 -24.93 -9.82 9.10
C ALA A 533 -24.30 -8.42 8.94
N ILE A 534 -23.00 -8.27 9.29
CA ILE A 534 -22.29 -7.00 9.10
C ILE A 534 -22.20 -6.66 7.61
N VAL A 535 -21.72 -7.58 6.78
CA VAL A 535 -21.53 -7.28 5.36
C VAL A 535 -22.86 -7.01 4.64
N THR A 536 -23.93 -7.73 4.97
CA THR A 536 -25.26 -7.52 4.37
C THR A 536 -25.93 -6.23 4.85
N SER A 537 -25.55 -5.69 6.01
CA SER A 537 -26.03 -4.38 6.46
C SER A 537 -25.65 -3.25 5.50
N LYS A 538 -24.63 -3.46 4.63
CA LYS A 538 -24.30 -2.50 3.55
C LYS A 538 -25.46 -2.32 2.56
N ASP A 539 -26.24 -3.35 2.28
CA ASP A 539 -27.40 -3.28 1.37
C ASP A 539 -28.47 -2.30 1.84
N TYR A 540 -28.51 -2.05 3.14
CA TYR A 540 -29.43 -1.12 3.79
C TYR A 540 -28.83 0.28 4.00
N GLY A 541 -27.63 0.54 3.46
CA GLY A 541 -26.93 1.82 3.63
C GLY A 541 -26.10 1.92 4.91
N TYR A 542 -26.05 0.85 5.72
CA TYR A 542 -25.23 0.76 6.94
C TYR A 542 -23.88 0.11 6.64
N ALA A 543 -23.04 -0.09 7.64
CA ALA A 543 -21.72 -0.75 7.53
C ALA A 543 -20.86 -0.24 6.34
N GLN A 544 -20.91 1.06 6.05
CA GLN A 544 -20.20 1.66 4.90
C GLN A 544 -18.68 1.51 5.02
N GLY A 545 -18.14 1.43 6.25
CA GLY A 545 -16.73 1.21 6.52
C GLY A 545 -16.26 -0.25 6.32
N HIS A 546 -17.17 -1.21 6.09
CA HIS A 546 -16.77 -2.57 5.78
C HIS A 546 -16.25 -2.66 4.33
N PRO A 547 -15.07 -3.27 4.06
CA PRO A 547 -14.45 -3.25 2.73
C PRO A 547 -15.17 -4.08 1.67
N GLY A 548 -16.17 -4.90 2.04
CA GLY A 548 -17.02 -5.63 1.09
C GLY A 548 -16.45 -6.96 0.60
N PHE A 549 -15.46 -7.52 1.30
CA PHE A 549 -14.96 -8.88 1.07
C PHE A 549 -14.74 -9.62 2.38
N ILE A 550 -14.71 -10.95 2.35
CA ILE A 550 -14.49 -11.82 3.49
C ILE A 550 -13.49 -12.92 3.09
N LEU A 551 -12.53 -13.18 3.98
CA LEU A 551 -11.51 -14.23 3.86
C LEU A 551 -11.69 -15.24 4.98
N MET A 552 -11.79 -16.54 4.66
CA MET A 552 -11.96 -17.60 5.66
C MET A 552 -11.03 -18.78 5.38
N ASP A 553 -10.46 -19.32 6.45
CA ASP A 553 -9.56 -20.47 6.39
C ASP A 553 -10.19 -21.67 7.10
N THR A 554 -10.48 -22.72 6.34
CA THR A 554 -10.91 -24.05 6.79
C THR A 554 -12.22 -24.03 7.59
N ILE A 555 -13.33 -23.82 6.91
CA ILE A 555 -14.69 -23.84 7.48
C ILE A 555 -15.07 -25.22 8.01
N SER A 556 -14.54 -26.30 7.42
CA SER A 556 -14.79 -27.67 7.86
C SER A 556 -14.14 -28.05 9.19
N LYS A 557 -13.56 -27.11 9.95
CA LYS A 557 -12.80 -27.42 11.15
C LYS A 557 -13.66 -28.05 12.27
N TYR A 558 -14.83 -27.51 12.50
CA TYR A 558 -15.77 -27.96 13.55
C TYR A 558 -17.11 -28.44 12.98
N ILE A 559 -17.40 -28.14 11.73
CA ILE A 559 -18.58 -28.60 11.02
C ILE A 559 -18.14 -29.72 10.08
N GLY A 560 -18.42 -30.97 10.47
CA GLY A 560 -17.90 -32.14 9.80
C GLY A 560 -18.61 -32.44 8.46
N THR A 561 -17.84 -32.92 7.48
CA THR A 561 -18.36 -33.68 6.36
C THR A 561 -18.34 -35.15 6.74
N VAL A 562 -19.47 -35.83 6.56
CA VAL A 562 -19.57 -37.25 6.85
C VAL A 562 -18.60 -38.05 6.00
N ILE A 563 -17.52 -38.50 6.54
CA ILE A 563 -16.92 -39.84 6.36
C ILE A 563 -16.04 -39.99 7.60
N SER A 564 -16.56 -40.72 8.59
CA SER A 564 -15.77 -41.15 9.74
C SER A 564 -14.78 -42.21 9.26
N ASP A 565 -13.53 -41.83 9.08
CA ASP A 565 -12.45 -42.79 9.26
C ASP A 565 -12.41 -43.14 10.75
N GLU A 566 -12.68 -44.41 11.08
CA GLU A 566 -12.77 -44.95 12.44
C GLU A 566 -11.47 -44.85 13.26
N ASN A 567 -10.44 -44.10 12.80
CA ASN A 567 -9.11 -44.00 13.39
C ASN A 567 -8.60 -42.57 13.60
N SER A 568 -9.46 -41.58 13.77
CA SER A 568 -8.97 -40.23 14.03
C SER A 568 -9.13 -39.81 15.50
N ASP A 569 -7.99 -39.43 16.06
CA ASP A 569 -7.67 -38.98 17.40
C ASP A 569 -8.62 -37.97 18.08
N GLU A 570 -8.41 -37.82 19.37
CA GLU A 570 -9.14 -37.08 20.43
C GLU A 570 -9.62 -35.65 20.12
N ASP A 571 -9.28 -35.05 18.98
CA ASP A 571 -9.73 -33.72 18.55
C ASP A 571 -11.19 -33.67 18.02
N SER A 572 -11.91 -34.78 18.03
CA SER A 572 -13.30 -34.89 17.54
C SER A 572 -14.37 -34.41 18.52
N LYS A 573 -13.99 -34.02 19.74
CA LYS A 573 -14.92 -33.49 20.75
C LYS A 573 -15.35 -32.06 20.38
N GLY A 574 -16.46 -31.90 19.66
CA GLY A 574 -17.04 -30.61 19.34
C GLY A 574 -17.40 -30.40 17.86
N LYS A 575 -17.17 -31.38 16.99
CA LYS A 575 -17.63 -31.31 15.59
C LYS A 575 -19.14 -31.51 15.53
N ILE A 576 -19.84 -30.58 14.88
CA ILE A 576 -21.23 -30.80 14.46
C ILE A 576 -21.19 -31.61 13.17
N ASP A 577 -21.58 -32.88 13.24
CA ASP A 577 -21.78 -33.76 12.08
C ASP A 577 -23.11 -33.43 11.37
N ASP A 578 -23.30 -32.15 10.99
CA ASP A 578 -24.47 -31.73 10.22
C ASP A 578 -24.04 -31.26 8.83
N PRO A 579 -24.05 -32.15 7.82
CA PRO A 579 -23.71 -31.78 6.44
C PRO A 579 -24.64 -30.70 5.86
N GLU A 580 -25.87 -30.58 6.38
CA GLU A 580 -26.81 -29.59 5.90
C GLU A 580 -26.42 -28.18 6.34
N ILE A 581 -25.88 -28.01 7.54
CA ILE A 581 -25.34 -26.73 8.01
C ILE A 581 -24.14 -26.31 7.15
N TYR A 582 -23.24 -27.24 6.86
CA TYR A 582 -22.09 -27.01 6.02
C TYR A 582 -22.48 -26.58 4.60
N GLU A 583 -23.44 -27.26 3.98
CA GLU A 583 -24.00 -26.85 2.68
C GLU A 583 -24.71 -25.48 2.75
N GLU A 584 -25.44 -25.20 3.83
CA GLU A 584 -26.15 -23.94 4.00
C GLU A 584 -25.19 -22.75 4.15
N ILE A 585 -24.05 -22.91 4.80
CA ILE A 585 -22.99 -21.89 4.85
C ILE A 585 -22.54 -21.53 3.43
N TYR A 586 -22.22 -22.53 2.61
CA TYR A 586 -21.80 -22.27 1.22
C TYR A 586 -22.91 -21.65 0.37
N LYS A 587 -24.14 -22.03 0.60
CA LYS A 587 -25.30 -21.44 -0.08
C LYS A 587 -25.43 -19.94 0.27
N ILE A 588 -25.26 -19.55 1.53
CA ILE A 588 -25.23 -18.17 1.96
C ILE A 588 -24.10 -17.41 1.24
N PHE A 589 -22.89 -17.96 1.18
CA PHE A 589 -21.78 -17.30 0.49
C PHE A 589 -22.05 -17.11 -1.01
N ILE A 590 -22.69 -18.07 -1.67
CA ILE A 590 -23.07 -17.97 -3.08
C ILE A 590 -24.13 -16.88 -3.27
N GLU A 591 -25.15 -16.83 -2.42
CA GLU A 591 -26.17 -15.80 -2.46
C GLU A 591 -25.56 -14.39 -2.28
N LEU A 592 -24.63 -14.25 -1.35
CA LEU A 592 -23.95 -12.99 -1.08
C LEU A 592 -22.89 -12.63 -2.12
N SER A 593 -22.34 -13.62 -2.83
CA SER A 593 -21.25 -13.43 -3.79
C SER A 593 -21.62 -12.60 -5.01
N GLY A 594 -22.91 -12.42 -5.28
CA GLY A 594 -23.38 -11.50 -6.30
C GLY A 594 -23.05 -10.01 -6.01
N LYS A 595 -22.81 -9.68 -4.76
CA LYS A 595 -22.52 -8.31 -4.31
C LYS A 595 -21.17 -8.16 -3.62
N TYR A 596 -20.71 -9.19 -2.91
CA TYR A 596 -19.53 -9.20 -2.05
C TYR A 596 -18.56 -10.29 -2.49
N GLN A 597 -17.28 -10.10 -2.20
CA GLN A 597 -16.27 -11.08 -2.55
C GLN A 597 -15.98 -12.01 -1.38
N PHE A 598 -15.93 -13.31 -1.64
CA PHE A 598 -15.53 -14.35 -0.69
C PHE A 598 -14.34 -15.12 -1.24
N ILE A 599 -13.26 -15.21 -0.46
CA ILE A 599 -12.09 -16.05 -0.76
C ILE A 599 -11.97 -17.06 0.38
N ILE A 600 -12.24 -18.32 0.08
CA ILE A 600 -12.33 -19.39 1.06
C ILE A 600 -11.24 -20.42 0.74
N VAL A 601 -10.51 -20.77 1.76
CA VAL A 601 -9.55 -21.87 1.73
C VAL A 601 -10.16 -23.06 2.44
N GLU A 602 -10.15 -24.23 1.79
CA GLU A 602 -10.82 -25.41 2.30
C GLU A 602 -10.08 -26.70 1.91
N ASN A 603 -10.20 -27.75 2.73
CA ASN A 603 -9.68 -29.06 2.37
C ASN A 603 -10.62 -29.73 1.35
N THR A 604 -11.87 -29.92 1.74
CA THR A 604 -12.87 -30.62 0.93
C THR A 604 -14.19 -29.84 0.99
N PRO A 605 -14.41 -28.89 0.06
CA PRO A 605 -15.71 -28.21 -0.02
C PRO A 605 -16.82 -29.19 -0.38
N PRO A 606 -18.10 -28.91 -0.07
CA PRO A 606 -19.20 -29.77 -0.47
C PRO A 606 -19.19 -30.01 -2.00
N VAL A 607 -19.38 -31.25 -2.45
CA VAL A 607 -19.26 -31.67 -3.85
C VAL A 607 -20.08 -30.79 -4.80
N LYS A 608 -21.26 -30.39 -4.41
CA LYS A 608 -22.18 -29.51 -5.13
C LYS A 608 -21.57 -28.14 -5.50
N TYR A 609 -20.58 -27.67 -4.73
CA TYR A 609 -19.95 -26.34 -4.90
C TYR A 609 -18.53 -26.41 -5.47
N ASN A 610 -18.07 -27.60 -5.89
CA ASN A 610 -16.77 -27.78 -6.53
C ASN A 610 -16.54 -26.89 -7.76
N LYS A 611 -17.61 -26.48 -8.45
CA LYS A 611 -17.53 -25.55 -9.59
C LYS A 611 -16.96 -24.16 -9.24
N TYR A 612 -16.97 -23.79 -7.97
CA TYR A 612 -16.38 -22.55 -7.47
C TYR A 612 -14.93 -22.74 -7.00
N ALA A 613 -14.41 -23.98 -7.00
CA ALA A 613 -13.02 -24.28 -6.70
C ALA A 613 -12.13 -23.87 -7.88
N LYS A 614 -11.59 -22.68 -7.84
CA LYS A 614 -10.73 -22.13 -8.89
C LYS A 614 -9.34 -22.78 -8.87
N TYR A 615 -8.86 -23.14 -7.68
CA TYR A 615 -7.54 -23.75 -7.49
C TYR A 615 -7.65 -25.03 -6.67
N THR A 616 -6.90 -26.05 -7.10
CA THR A 616 -6.69 -27.29 -6.35
C THR A 616 -5.19 -27.42 -6.11
N PHE A 617 -4.76 -27.37 -4.86
CA PHE A 617 -3.36 -27.53 -4.49
C PHE A 617 -3.13 -28.93 -3.93
N LEU A 618 -2.16 -29.62 -4.47
CA LEU A 618 -1.71 -30.92 -4.00
C LEU A 618 -0.42 -30.77 -3.17
N ALA A 619 -0.11 -31.73 -2.35
CA ALA A 619 1.13 -31.74 -1.59
C ALA A 619 2.35 -31.89 -2.52
N GLY A 620 3.50 -31.36 -2.12
CA GLY A 620 4.73 -31.43 -2.92
C GLY A 620 4.85 -30.32 -3.96
N GLN A 621 5.07 -30.67 -5.23
CA GLN A 621 5.36 -29.70 -6.31
C GLN A 621 4.11 -29.07 -6.94
N GLU A 622 2.93 -29.57 -6.66
CA GLU A 622 1.66 -29.06 -7.21
C GLU A 622 0.89 -28.16 -6.23
N GLY A 623 1.59 -27.57 -5.27
CA GLY A 623 1.04 -26.67 -4.26
C GLY A 623 0.97 -25.22 -4.72
N LEU A 624 1.02 -24.31 -3.74
CA LEU A 624 1.06 -22.86 -4.02
C LEU A 624 2.30 -22.49 -4.85
N ILE A 625 3.44 -23.10 -4.59
CA ILE A 625 4.62 -23.01 -5.45
C ILE A 625 4.57 -24.22 -6.39
N ASN A 626 4.50 -23.94 -7.67
CA ASN A 626 4.45 -24.96 -8.72
C ASN A 626 5.36 -24.50 -9.88
N LEU A 627 6.44 -25.24 -10.10
CA LEU A 627 7.45 -24.88 -11.10
C LEU A 627 6.97 -25.12 -12.53
N ASP A 628 5.99 -26.00 -12.74
CA ASP A 628 5.40 -26.26 -14.06
C ASP A 628 4.45 -25.13 -14.49
N LEU A 629 3.91 -24.37 -13.51
CA LEU A 629 3.08 -23.20 -13.74
C LEU A 629 3.87 -21.88 -13.59
N ASN A 630 5.19 -21.92 -13.78
CA ASN A 630 6.02 -20.74 -13.75
C ASN A 630 5.83 -19.92 -15.04
N GLU A 631 5.23 -18.72 -14.89
CA GLU A 631 4.88 -17.85 -16.02
C GLU A 631 6.12 -17.33 -16.78
N LEU A 632 7.30 -17.24 -16.15
CA LEU A 632 8.53 -16.81 -16.82
C LEU A 632 9.09 -17.83 -17.81
N LYS A 633 8.71 -19.10 -17.72
CA LYS A 633 9.09 -20.14 -18.69
C LYS A 633 8.37 -20.03 -20.04
N PHE A 634 7.31 -19.23 -20.10
CA PHE A 634 6.46 -19.08 -21.29
C PHE A 634 6.67 -17.72 -21.98
N GLU A 635 7.52 -16.83 -21.41
CA GLU A 635 7.88 -15.53 -22.00
C GLU A 635 9.21 -15.59 -22.80
N GLU A 636 9.90 -16.76 -22.87
CA GLU A 636 11.00 -17.07 -23.79
C GLU A 636 10.48 -17.74 -25.08
#